data_ac722f74cf11354f2334f652bf5ea02b
#
_entry.id   ac722f74cf11354f2334f652bf5ea02b
#
_cell.length_a   1.000
_cell.length_b   1.000
_cell.length_c   1.000
_cell.angle_alpha   90.00
_cell.angle_beta   90.00
_cell.angle_gamma   90.00
#
_symmetry.space_group_name_H-M   'P 1'
#
loop_
_entity.id
_entity.type
_entity.pdbx_description
1 polymer ?
#
loop_
_entity_poly.entity_id
_entity_poly.type
_entity_poly.pdbx_seq_one_letter_code
_entity_poly.pdbx_strand_id
1 'polypeptide(L)'
;MAKQGRIFAVIFLALLIPVLLTAPESEAKVYRGKYANNTKWSYDTKTKTVIIECRGELPDDSNGSAGWRDYYLKAKKVIFKKGITSIGAGAFDNFQKLEEVVLPEGLKAIKASAFFSCYRLKKINVPTTLRTIGASVFSEPEFDSFSLKRVKKLGTMSFAGTKIKEVYLSKDCRSSSLVFWECENLKKVTLEDGIKKISYGMFCDTALKTIDIPGSVFQIGEDAFADCKKLQKVTLHEGIKKVGKNAFYNTSLKEITIPSTVTKLGKNAFRWESTEKSSLKKVVIRSKNIKKWGTMVFGATRDDLVIYVPKSKKAEYEKILRSTNGLDFHAKIVGKKW
;
A
#
# COMPACT_ATOMS: atom_id res chain seq x y z
N MET A 1 54.13 70.32 -43.46
CA MET A 1 54.84 69.33 -42.62
C MET A 1 54.07 69.14 -41.31
N ALA A 2 53.24 68.12 -41.18
CA ALA A 2 52.40 67.92 -40.08
C ALA A 2 52.97 66.85 -39.13
N LYS A 3 53.10 67.18 -37.85
CA LYS A 3 53.49 66.23 -36.80
C LYS A 3 52.18 65.64 -36.16
N GLN A 4 52.14 64.36 -36.27
CA GLN A 4 51.08 63.56 -35.61
C GLN A 4 51.32 63.53 -34.10
N GLY A 5 50.35 63.95 -33.31
CA GLY A 5 50.25 63.69 -31.85
C GLY A 5 49.42 62.49 -31.58
N ARG A 6 50.01 61.47 -30.95
CA ARG A 6 49.30 60.29 -30.45
C ARG A 6 48.66 60.60 -29.09
N ILE A 7 47.33 60.53 -29.01
CA ILE A 7 46.55 60.59 -27.76
C ILE A 7 46.44 59.15 -27.24
N PHE A 8 47.00 58.85 -26.05
CA PHE A 8 46.83 57.65 -25.34
C PHE A 8 45.50 57.76 -24.56
N ALA A 9 44.49 57.01 -24.98
CA ALA A 9 43.23 56.84 -24.19
C ALA A 9 43.53 55.79 -23.17
N VAL A 10 43.51 56.13 -21.89
CA VAL A 10 43.55 55.21 -20.76
C VAL A 10 42.10 54.77 -20.52
N ILE A 11 41.80 53.52 -20.88
CA ILE A 11 40.50 52.90 -20.59
C ILE A 11 40.55 52.41 -19.14
N PHE A 12 39.84 53.11 -18.26
CA PHE A 12 39.53 52.59 -16.91
C PHE A 12 38.50 51.45 -17.03
N LEU A 13 38.96 50.22 -16.94
CA LEU A 13 38.10 49.06 -16.80
C LEU A 13 37.59 49.01 -15.36
N ALA A 14 36.41 49.56 -15.10
CA ALA A 14 35.72 49.40 -13.83
C ALA A 14 35.25 47.96 -13.71
N LEU A 15 35.95 47.17 -12.94
CA LEU A 15 35.49 45.83 -12.50
C LEU A 15 34.24 46.00 -11.63
N LEU A 16 33.07 45.87 -12.24
CA LEU A 16 31.78 45.65 -11.52
C LEU A 16 31.85 44.26 -10.89
N ILE A 17 32.29 44.18 -9.63
CA ILE A 17 32.06 43.03 -8.78
C ILE A 17 30.56 43.02 -8.51
N PRO A 18 29.81 41.97 -8.94
CA PRO A 18 28.44 41.86 -8.51
C PRO A 18 28.44 41.57 -7.00
N VAL A 19 28.13 42.56 -6.21
CA VAL A 19 27.73 42.35 -4.81
C VAL A 19 26.49 41.49 -4.87
N LEU A 20 26.66 40.18 -4.70
CA LEU A 20 25.56 39.27 -4.36
C LEU A 20 24.99 39.78 -3.03
N LEU A 21 23.95 40.61 -3.11
CA LEU A 21 23.06 40.88 -2.01
C LEU A 21 22.40 39.55 -1.63
N THR A 22 23.05 38.79 -0.76
CA THR A 22 22.37 37.71 -0.04
C THR A 22 21.27 38.38 0.74
N ALA A 23 20.01 38.08 0.35
CA ALA A 23 18.88 38.53 1.15
C ALA A 23 19.15 38.15 2.61
N PRO A 24 18.90 39.05 3.58
CA PRO A 24 19.19 38.76 4.96
C PRO A 24 18.46 37.46 5.33
N GLU A 25 19.22 36.46 5.84
CA GLU A 25 18.60 35.25 6.40
C GLU A 25 17.61 35.73 7.45
N SER A 26 16.30 35.50 7.21
CA SER A 26 15.29 35.91 8.16
C SER A 26 15.61 35.27 9.51
N GLU A 27 15.70 36.10 10.55
CA GLU A 27 15.97 35.61 11.91
C GLU A 27 15.10 34.40 12.25
N ALA A 28 15.73 33.36 12.80
CA ALA A 28 15.03 32.14 13.22
C ALA A 28 13.99 32.50 14.29
N LYS A 29 12.71 32.26 13.98
CA LYS A 29 11.61 32.49 14.92
C LYS A 29 11.02 31.16 15.37
N VAL A 30 10.72 31.06 16.67
CA VAL A 30 10.04 29.90 17.24
C VAL A 30 8.66 30.32 17.74
N TYR A 31 7.63 29.86 17.05
CA TYR A 31 6.24 30.03 17.47
C TYR A 31 5.85 28.93 18.44
N ARG A 32 5.02 29.23 19.43
CA ARG A 32 4.58 28.31 20.48
C ARG A 32 3.10 28.50 20.76
N GLY A 33 2.44 27.41 21.16
CA GLY A 33 1.05 27.45 21.54
C GLY A 33 0.65 26.28 22.42
N LYS A 34 -0.61 26.32 22.83
CA LYS A 34 -1.28 25.23 23.52
C LYS A 34 -2.50 24.78 22.73
N TYR A 35 -2.88 23.54 22.90
CA TYR A 35 -4.08 22.93 22.33
C TYR A 35 -4.75 22.06 23.40
N ALA A 36 -5.87 21.47 23.10
CA ALA A 36 -6.63 20.61 24.02
C ALA A 36 -5.74 19.59 24.76
N ASN A 37 -6.17 19.12 25.93
CA ASN A 37 -5.46 18.17 26.79
C ASN A 37 -4.04 18.62 27.19
N ASN A 38 -3.85 19.93 27.44
CA ASN A 38 -2.54 20.53 27.77
C ASN A 38 -1.43 20.21 26.76
N THR A 39 -1.79 19.94 25.51
CA THR A 39 -0.82 19.76 24.42
C THR A 39 -0.08 21.06 24.18
N LYS A 40 1.24 21.02 24.29
CA LYS A 40 2.13 22.12 23.90
C LYS A 40 2.70 21.83 22.53
N TRP A 41 2.84 22.86 21.72
CA TRP A 41 3.48 22.75 20.41
C TRP A 41 4.42 23.93 20.17
N SER A 42 5.40 23.70 19.31
CA SER A 42 6.25 24.76 18.77
C SER A 42 6.57 24.52 17.31
N TYR A 43 6.79 25.61 16.57
CA TYR A 43 7.29 25.59 15.20
C TYR A 43 8.52 26.48 15.07
N ASP A 44 9.61 25.92 14.61
CA ASP A 44 10.87 26.59 14.34
C ASP A 44 10.98 26.89 12.83
N THR A 45 11.05 28.17 12.48
CA THR A 45 11.09 28.61 11.07
C THR A 45 12.38 28.28 10.35
N LYS A 46 13.50 28.15 11.05
CA LYS A 46 14.82 27.79 10.47
C LYS A 46 14.86 26.32 10.09
N THR A 47 14.51 25.45 11.04
CA THR A 47 14.52 23.99 10.83
C THR A 47 13.23 23.46 10.18
N LYS A 48 12.19 24.29 10.08
CA LYS A 48 10.83 23.94 9.59
C LYS A 48 10.26 22.74 10.36
N THR A 49 10.51 22.70 11.66
CA THR A 49 10.16 21.59 12.54
C THR A 49 9.01 21.96 13.48
N VAL A 50 7.96 21.14 13.48
CA VAL A 50 6.92 21.14 14.52
C VAL A 50 7.31 20.15 15.60
N ILE A 51 7.26 20.59 16.86
CA ILE A 51 7.44 19.72 18.04
C ILE A 51 6.13 19.66 18.80
N ILE A 52 5.67 18.44 19.12
CA ILE A 52 4.47 18.18 19.91
C ILE A 52 4.85 17.53 21.22
N GLU A 53 4.30 18.05 22.30
CA GLU A 53 4.50 17.57 23.66
C GLU A 53 3.15 17.49 24.39
N CYS A 54 2.75 16.28 24.77
CA CYS A 54 1.63 16.01 25.67
C CYS A 54 1.87 14.69 26.42
N ARG A 55 1.04 14.45 27.44
CA ARG A 55 0.99 13.15 28.12
C ARG A 55 -0.30 12.42 27.74
N GLY A 56 -0.18 11.15 27.35
CA GLY A 56 -1.34 10.37 26.92
C GLY A 56 -1.69 10.58 25.44
N GLU A 57 -2.95 10.80 25.16
CA GLU A 57 -3.44 10.93 23.78
C GLU A 57 -3.30 12.37 23.27
N LEU A 58 -2.69 12.52 22.09
CA LEU A 58 -2.85 13.75 21.31
C LEU A 58 -4.30 13.80 20.82
N PRO A 59 -5.03 14.90 21.06
CA PRO A 59 -6.41 15.05 20.65
C PRO A 59 -6.60 14.93 19.13
N ASP A 60 -7.81 14.54 18.72
CA ASP A 60 -8.23 14.57 17.32
C ASP A 60 -8.29 16.02 16.84
N ASP A 61 -7.94 16.25 15.58
CA ASP A 61 -7.96 17.58 14.95
C ASP A 61 -8.66 17.53 13.58
N SER A 62 -9.79 16.82 13.52
CA SER A 62 -10.55 16.65 12.27
C SER A 62 -11.15 17.96 11.73
N ASN A 63 -11.28 18.99 12.59
CA ASN A 63 -11.77 20.32 12.20
C ASN A 63 -10.65 21.31 11.88
N GLY A 64 -9.38 20.91 12.02
CA GLY A 64 -8.22 21.72 11.66
C GLY A 64 -7.97 22.93 12.59
N SER A 65 -8.36 22.84 13.86
CA SER A 65 -8.29 23.96 14.82
C SER A 65 -6.96 24.01 15.62
N ALA A 66 -6.13 23.01 15.50
CA ALA A 66 -4.85 22.98 16.21
C ALA A 66 -3.87 24.01 15.64
N GLY A 67 -3.27 24.83 16.51
CA GLY A 67 -2.41 25.94 16.08
C GLY A 67 -1.16 25.56 15.27
N TRP A 68 -0.70 24.29 15.30
CA TRP A 68 0.37 23.83 14.41
C TRP A 68 -0.08 23.70 12.95
N ARG A 69 -1.38 23.73 12.69
CA ARG A 69 -1.97 23.69 11.34
C ARG A 69 -1.58 24.91 10.50
N ASP A 70 -1.30 26.05 11.09
CA ASP A 70 -0.83 27.25 10.38
C ASP A 70 0.47 26.98 9.59
N TYR A 71 1.11 25.84 9.86
CA TYR A 71 2.39 25.47 9.25
C TYR A 71 2.30 24.27 8.29
N TYR A 72 1.10 23.80 7.91
CA TYR A 72 0.90 22.61 7.08
C TYR A 72 1.60 22.70 5.70
N LEU A 73 1.72 23.90 5.13
CA LEU A 73 2.46 24.16 3.88
C LEU A 73 3.94 24.51 4.09
N LYS A 74 4.42 24.53 5.33
CA LYS A 74 5.76 24.99 5.67
C LYS A 74 6.59 23.92 6.39
N ALA A 75 5.96 23.17 7.29
CA ALA A 75 6.64 22.19 8.12
C ALA A 75 7.18 21.02 7.27
N LYS A 76 8.46 20.69 7.50
CA LYS A 76 9.14 19.57 6.87
C LYS A 76 9.35 18.39 7.82
N LYS A 77 9.34 18.67 9.11
CA LYS A 77 9.57 17.67 10.15
C LYS A 77 8.57 17.82 11.30
N VAL A 78 8.10 16.70 11.82
CA VAL A 78 7.30 16.63 13.05
C VAL A 78 7.99 15.71 14.04
N ILE A 79 8.16 16.18 15.27
CA ILE A 79 8.74 15.41 16.38
C ILE A 79 7.72 15.31 17.50
N PHE A 80 7.33 14.09 17.82
CA PHE A 80 6.51 13.78 18.97
C PHE A 80 7.40 13.43 20.17
N LYS A 81 7.25 14.16 21.27
CA LYS A 81 8.02 13.92 22.50
C LYS A 81 7.53 12.68 23.25
N LYS A 82 8.40 12.12 24.09
CA LYS A 82 8.07 11.00 24.97
C LYS A 82 6.87 11.35 25.89
N GLY A 83 5.98 10.37 26.08
CA GLY A 83 4.75 10.54 26.89
C GLY A 83 3.48 10.46 26.05
N ILE A 84 3.58 10.65 24.73
CA ILE A 84 2.45 10.52 23.80
C ILE A 84 2.19 9.03 23.55
N THR A 85 0.94 8.60 23.77
CA THR A 85 0.52 7.20 23.62
C THR A 85 -0.36 6.97 22.39
N SER A 86 -0.99 8.03 21.87
CA SER A 86 -1.82 7.98 20.64
C SER A 86 -1.73 9.31 19.90
N ILE A 87 -1.68 9.26 18.56
CA ILE A 87 -1.82 10.43 17.70
C ILE A 87 -3.26 10.51 17.24
N GLY A 88 -3.90 11.66 17.44
CA GLY A 88 -5.29 11.92 17.12
C GLY A 88 -5.63 11.84 15.65
N ALA A 89 -6.91 11.62 15.35
CA ALA A 89 -7.40 11.60 13.98
C ALA A 89 -7.21 12.98 13.31
N GLY A 90 -6.75 12.97 12.05
CA GLY A 90 -6.54 14.17 11.24
C GLY A 90 -5.43 15.11 11.73
N ALA A 91 -4.67 14.78 12.80
CA ALA A 91 -3.77 15.72 13.47
C ALA A 91 -2.72 16.38 12.56
N PHE A 92 -2.29 15.71 11.52
CA PHE A 92 -1.31 16.20 10.53
C PHE A 92 -1.75 15.86 9.10
N ASP A 93 -3.06 15.76 8.85
CA ASP A 93 -3.52 15.54 7.49
C ASP A 93 -3.14 16.73 6.59
N ASN A 94 -2.87 16.44 5.32
CA ASN A 94 -2.53 17.44 4.31
C ASN A 94 -1.27 18.29 4.59
N PHE A 95 -0.31 17.77 5.40
CA PHE A 95 0.99 18.41 5.58
C PHE A 95 1.88 18.15 4.35
N GLN A 96 1.60 18.87 3.27
CA GLN A 96 2.12 18.61 1.92
C GLN A 96 3.65 18.70 1.79
N LYS A 97 4.33 19.39 2.68
CA LYS A 97 5.81 19.51 2.68
C LYS A 97 6.48 18.65 3.75
N LEU A 98 5.73 17.86 4.51
CA LEU A 98 6.26 17.00 5.56
C LEU A 98 7.13 15.88 4.96
N GLU A 99 8.39 15.86 5.33
CA GLU A 99 9.39 14.91 4.84
C GLU A 99 9.78 13.87 5.89
N GLU A 100 9.69 14.23 7.18
CA GLU A 100 10.13 13.38 8.28
C GLU A 100 9.19 13.45 9.49
N VAL A 101 8.88 12.27 10.06
CA VAL A 101 8.13 12.12 11.32
C VAL A 101 8.95 11.29 12.30
N VAL A 102 9.13 11.81 13.52
CA VAL A 102 9.79 11.12 14.61
C VAL A 102 8.77 10.75 15.69
N LEU A 103 8.51 9.45 15.80
CA LEU A 103 7.55 8.88 16.75
C LEU A 103 8.27 8.41 18.02
N PRO A 104 7.72 8.66 19.23
CA PRO A 104 8.35 8.26 20.49
C PRO A 104 8.08 6.78 20.82
N GLU A 105 8.99 6.14 21.53
CA GLU A 105 8.66 4.92 22.26
C GLU A 105 7.57 5.19 23.30
N GLY A 106 6.63 4.24 23.45
CA GLY A 106 5.40 4.41 24.22
C GLY A 106 4.18 4.70 23.37
N LEU A 107 4.36 5.14 22.11
CA LEU A 107 3.24 5.32 21.17
C LEU A 107 2.60 3.96 20.85
N LYS A 108 1.29 3.85 21.05
CA LYS A 108 0.50 2.61 20.86
C LYS A 108 -0.42 2.69 19.63
N ALA A 109 -0.88 3.89 19.27
CA ALA A 109 -1.85 4.06 18.20
C ALA A 109 -1.61 5.32 17.36
N ILE A 110 -1.88 5.22 16.07
CA ILE A 110 -2.05 6.34 15.14
C ILE A 110 -3.48 6.25 14.64
N LYS A 111 -4.31 7.26 14.93
CA LYS A 111 -5.74 7.27 14.58
C LYS A 111 -5.96 7.59 13.10
N ALA A 112 -7.22 7.52 12.65
CA ALA A 112 -7.57 7.68 11.25
C ALA A 112 -7.06 9.01 10.66
N SER A 113 -6.60 8.98 9.43
CA SER A 113 -6.17 10.15 8.64
C SER A 113 -5.09 11.01 9.30
N ALA A 114 -4.39 10.53 10.34
CA ALA A 114 -3.42 11.35 11.09
C ALA A 114 -2.30 11.94 10.23
N PHE A 115 -1.91 11.28 9.14
CA PHE A 115 -0.92 11.72 8.14
C PHE A 115 -1.46 11.54 6.71
N PHE A 116 -2.78 11.67 6.54
CA PHE A 116 -3.40 11.60 5.23
C PHE A 116 -2.86 12.72 4.31
N SER A 117 -2.65 12.43 3.04
CA SER A 117 -2.12 13.40 2.05
C SER A 117 -0.78 14.06 2.42
N CYS A 118 0.06 13.37 3.22
CA CYS A 118 1.45 13.77 3.45
C CYS A 118 2.35 13.24 2.33
N TYR A 119 2.13 13.66 1.09
CA TYR A 119 2.72 13.10 -0.14
C TYR A 119 4.25 13.09 -0.17
N ARG A 120 4.93 13.96 0.61
CA ARG A 120 6.40 14.03 0.66
C ARG A 120 7.03 13.29 1.84
N LEU A 121 6.24 12.58 2.63
CA LEU A 121 6.75 11.87 3.80
C LEU A 121 7.65 10.70 3.38
N LYS A 122 8.95 10.85 3.61
CA LYS A 122 10.01 9.89 3.24
C LYS A 122 10.54 9.10 4.41
N LYS A 123 10.55 9.71 5.60
CA LYS A 123 11.18 9.14 6.79
C LYS A 123 10.21 9.10 7.96
N ILE A 124 10.00 7.90 8.48
CA ILE A 124 9.22 7.67 9.69
C ILE A 124 9.82 6.47 10.43
N ASN A 125 10.13 6.65 11.72
CA ASN A 125 10.51 5.52 12.57
C ASN A 125 9.25 4.80 13.08
N VAL A 126 9.38 3.51 13.38
CA VAL A 126 8.28 2.70 13.90
C VAL A 126 8.60 2.25 15.32
N PRO A 127 7.95 2.82 16.34
CA PRO A 127 8.18 2.44 17.73
C PRO A 127 7.82 0.97 17.98
N THR A 128 8.58 0.29 18.83
CA THR A 128 8.32 -1.12 19.19
C THR A 128 7.00 -1.31 19.93
N THR A 129 6.44 -0.23 20.46
CA THR A 129 5.16 -0.19 21.19
C THR A 129 3.94 0.01 20.30
N LEU A 130 4.10 0.34 19.02
CA LEU A 130 2.99 0.60 18.09
C LEU A 130 2.17 -0.69 17.84
N ARG A 131 0.84 -0.59 18.00
CA ARG A 131 -0.10 -1.72 17.89
C ARG A 131 -1.24 -1.45 16.90
N THR A 132 -1.63 -0.19 16.73
CA THR A 132 -2.81 0.16 15.93
C THR A 132 -2.49 1.27 14.95
N ILE A 133 -2.86 1.08 13.71
CA ILE A 133 -2.85 2.07 12.63
C ILE A 133 -4.28 2.19 12.11
N GLY A 134 -4.84 3.38 12.20
CA GLY A 134 -6.21 3.70 11.80
C GLY A 134 -6.46 3.65 10.29
N ALA A 135 -7.66 4.04 9.89
CA ALA A 135 -8.00 4.12 8.46
C ALA A 135 -7.27 5.30 7.79
N SER A 136 -6.84 5.10 6.55
CA SER A 136 -6.24 6.14 5.69
C SER A 136 -5.11 6.94 6.34
N VAL A 137 -4.35 6.32 7.26
CA VAL A 137 -3.29 7.03 8.00
C VAL A 137 -2.20 7.51 7.05
N PHE A 138 -1.76 6.65 6.14
CA PHE A 138 -0.70 6.91 5.19
C PHE A 138 -1.24 6.70 3.77
N SER A 139 -1.81 7.74 3.19
CA SER A 139 -2.23 7.72 1.78
C SER A 139 -1.15 8.37 0.93
N GLU A 140 -0.60 7.61 -0.02
CA GLU A 140 0.37 8.06 -1.03
C GLU A 140 1.68 8.72 -0.53
N PRO A 141 2.27 8.37 0.62
CA PRO A 141 3.56 8.91 1.04
C PRO A 141 4.71 8.30 0.23
N GLU A 142 5.88 8.94 0.30
CA GLU A 142 7.07 8.48 -0.42
C GLU A 142 7.96 7.48 0.35
N PHE A 143 7.65 7.12 1.60
CA PHE A 143 8.48 6.13 2.30
C PHE A 143 8.33 4.74 1.68
N ASP A 144 9.42 4.01 1.60
CA ASP A 144 9.50 2.70 0.93
C ASP A 144 9.56 1.50 1.88
N SER A 145 9.56 1.77 3.18
CA SER A 145 9.61 0.74 4.21
C SER A 145 8.86 1.15 5.48
N PHE A 146 8.18 0.20 6.10
CA PHE A 146 7.49 0.37 7.38
C PHE A 146 7.33 -0.98 8.07
N SER A 147 7.88 -1.14 9.29
CA SER A 147 7.81 -2.42 10.00
C SER A 147 6.44 -2.64 10.63
N LEU A 148 5.75 -3.70 10.20
CA LEU A 148 4.45 -4.12 10.75
C LEU A 148 4.55 -5.28 11.76
N LYS A 149 5.76 -5.72 12.11
CA LYS A 149 5.97 -6.93 12.95
C LYS A 149 5.21 -6.93 14.28
N ARG A 150 4.97 -5.78 14.86
CA ARG A 150 4.29 -5.62 16.16
C ARG A 150 2.89 -5.02 16.06
N VAL A 151 2.48 -4.63 14.86
CA VAL A 151 1.16 -4.03 14.62
C VAL A 151 0.11 -5.14 14.66
N LYS A 152 -0.96 -4.90 15.45
CA LYS A 152 -2.06 -5.84 15.65
C LYS A 152 -3.34 -5.45 14.91
N LYS A 153 -3.45 -4.19 14.49
CA LYS A 153 -4.64 -3.68 13.78
C LYS A 153 -4.26 -2.70 12.68
N LEU A 154 -4.73 -2.98 11.49
CA LEU A 154 -4.61 -2.11 10.31
C LEU A 154 -6.02 -1.69 9.87
N GLY A 155 -6.25 -0.38 9.79
CA GLY A 155 -7.49 0.21 9.30
C GLY A 155 -7.60 0.13 7.78
N THR A 156 -8.78 0.45 7.27
CA THR A 156 -9.06 0.51 5.83
C THR A 156 -8.14 1.53 5.16
N MET A 157 -7.55 1.16 4.01
CA MET A 157 -6.67 2.03 3.21
C MET A 157 -5.47 2.61 3.97
N SER A 158 -5.04 1.96 5.08
CA SER A 158 -4.04 2.55 5.98
C SER A 158 -2.67 2.76 5.35
N PHE A 159 -2.35 2.08 4.26
CA PHE A 159 -1.12 2.19 3.46
C PHE A 159 -1.39 2.29 1.95
N ALA A 160 -2.60 2.70 1.56
CA ALA A 160 -2.95 2.81 0.14
C ALA A 160 -2.00 3.77 -0.61
N GLY A 161 -1.58 3.40 -1.83
CA GLY A 161 -0.71 4.22 -2.68
C GLY A 161 0.73 4.42 -2.16
N THR A 162 1.13 3.73 -1.08
CA THR A 162 2.49 3.88 -0.52
C THR A 162 3.56 3.27 -1.44
N LYS A 163 4.79 3.76 -1.33
CA LYS A 163 5.96 3.23 -2.07
C LYS A 163 6.60 2.01 -1.40
N ILE A 164 5.93 1.39 -0.42
CA ILE A 164 6.42 0.22 0.31
C ILE A 164 6.80 -0.91 -0.65
N LYS A 165 7.99 -1.50 -0.47
CA LYS A 165 8.52 -2.57 -1.32
C LYS A 165 8.26 -3.97 -0.77
N GLU A 166 8.23 -4.11 0.56
CA GLU A 166 8.05 -5.38 1.25
C GLU A 166 7.11 -5.25 2.44
N VAL A 167 6.31 -6.26 2.69
CA VAL A 167 5.40 -6.34 3.85
C VAL A 167 5.54 -7.71 4.50
N TYR A 168 5.67 -7.71 5.83
CA TYR A 168 5.49 -8.88 6.67
C TYR A 168 4.21 -8.70 7.51
N LEU A 169 3.28 -9.64 7.41
CA LEU A 169 2.04 -9.64 8.20
C LEU A 169 2.09 -10.77 9.22
N SER A 170 2.05 -10.37 10.49
CA SER A 170 1.94 -11.31 11.61
C SER A 170 0.55 -11.93 11.68
N LYS A 171 0.47 -13.19 12.16
CA LYS A 171 -0.79 -13.89 12.43
C LYS A 171 -1.72 -13.16 13.39
N ASP A 172 -1.17 -12.33 14.26
CA ASP A 172 -1.92 -11.52 15.22
C ASP A 172 -2.47 -10.23 14.60
N CYS A 173 -2.05 -9.89 13.37
CA CYS A 173 -2.48 -8.68 12.70
C CYS A 173 -3.88 -8.84 12.09
N ARG A 174 -4.84 -8.06 12.56
CA ARG A 174 -6.18 -7.94 11.97
C ARG A 174 -6.17 -6.78 10.99
N SER A 175 -6.41 -7.07 9.72
CA SER A 175 -6.46 -6.09 8.66
C SER A 175 -7.88 -5.83 8.19
N SER A 176 -8.20 -4.55 7.95
CA SER A 176 -9.40 -4.12 7.25
C SER A 176 -9.22 -4.23 5.72
N SER A 177 -10.11 -3.62 4.95
CA SER A 177 -10.10 -3.65 3.49
C SER A 177 -9.06 -2.72 2.90
N LEU A 178 -8.58 -3.01 1.67
CA LEU A 178 -7.79 -2.09 0.83
C LEU A 178 -6.48 -1.59 1.48
N VAL A 179 -5.92 -2.36 2.43
CA VAL A 179 -4.79 -1.88 3.25
C VAL A 179 -3.59 -1.45 2.42
N PHE A 180 -3.24 -2.21 1.38
CA PHE A 180 -2.11 -1.95 0.46
C PHE A 180 -2.58 -1.76 -0.98
N TRP A 181 -3.80 -1.22 -1.16
CA TRP A 181 -4.33 -0.89 -2.48
C TRP A 181 -3.42 0.11 -3.20
N GLU A 182 -3.19 -0.11 -4.51
CA GLU A 182 -2.33 0.75 -5.35
C GLU A 182 -0.87 0.90 -4.85
N CYS A 183 -0.38 -0.06 -4.04
CA CYS A 183 1.04 -0.08 -3.69
C CYS A 183 1.89 -0.60 -4.87
N GLU A 184 2.03 0.21 -5.91
CA GLU A 184 2.68 -0.14 -7.18
C GLU A 184 4.15 -0.59 -7.06
N ASN A 185 4.79 -0.34 -5.90
CA ASN A 185 6.16 -0.78 -5.61
C ASN A 185 6.23 -2.04 -4.73
N LEU A 186 5.09 -2.56 -4.25
CA LEU A 186 5.05 -3.72 -3.37
C LEU A 186 5.36 -5.00 -4.15
N LYS A 187 6.57 -5.53 -3.98
CA LYS A 187 7.10 -6.69 -4.71
C LYS A 187 7.11 -7.97 -3.88
N LYS A 188 7.07 -7.86 -2.55
CA LYS A 188 7.16 -9.00 -1.65
C LYS A 188 6.19 -8.87 -0.47
N VAL A 189 5.41 -9.92 -0.27
CA VAL A 189 4.54 -10.07 0.89
C VAL A 189 4.84 -11.41 1.55
N THR A 190 5.10 -11.38 2.85
CA THR A 190 5.23 -12.58 3.68
C THR A 190 4.04 -12.64 4.63
N LEU A 191 3.27 -13.71 4.52
CA LEU A 191 2.13 -14.01 5.39
C LEU A 191 2.57 -15.05 6.42
N GLU A 192 2.58 -14.68 7.70
CA GLU A 192 2.87 -15.64 8.78
C GLU A 192 1.79 -16.73 8.82
N ASP A 193 2.20 -17.99 9.01
CA ASP A 193 1.24 -19.06 9.23
C ASP A 193 0.40 -18.81 10.48
N GLY A 194 -0.92 -19.06 10.37
CA GLY A 194 -1.89 -18.69 11.38
C GLY A 194 -2.79 -17.51 10.98
N ILE A 195 -2.42 -16.72 9.94
CA ILE A 195 -3.34 -15.74 9.33
C ILE A 195 -4.58 -16.48 8.81
N LYS A 196 -5.77 -15.99 9.17
CA LYS A 196 -7.04 -16.68 8.86
C LYS A 196 -7.69 -16.19 7.57
N LYS A 197 -7.46 -14.93 7.18
CA LYS A 197 -8.17 -14.32 6.05
C LYS A 197 -7.29 -13.25 5.39
N ILE A 198 -7.35 -13.18 4.06
CA ILE A 198 -6.92 -12.01 3.28
C ILE A 198 -8.17 -11.16 3.03
N SER A 199 -8.12 -9.89 3.40
CA SER A 199 -9.28 -8.99 3.35
C SER A 199 -9.62 -8.53 1.94
N TYR A 200 -10.78 -7.86 1.78
CA TYR A 200 -11.22 -7.25 0.52
C TYR A 200 -10.15 -6.28 -0.02
N GLY A 201 -9.79 -6.43 -1.29
CA GLY A 201 -8.88 -5.56 -2.02
C GLY A 201 -7.50 -5.35 -1.38
N MET A 202 -7.09 -6.23 -0.46
CA MET A 202 -5.93 -5.97 0.42
C MET A 202 -4.64 -5.69 -0.33
N PHE A 203 -4.42 -6.34 -1.47
CA PHE A 203 -3.24 -6.21 -2.32
C PHE A 203 -3.62 -5.90 -3.77
N CYS A 204 -4.80 -5.31 -3.99
CA CYS A 204 -5.26 -4.92 -5.32
C CYS A 204 -4.30 -3.89 -5.92
N ASP A 205 -4.00 -4.03 -7.21
CA ASP A 205 -3.10 -3.16 -7.98
C ASP A 205 -1.69 -2.99 -7.36
N THR A 206 -1.07 -4.13 -7.03
CA THR A 206 0.31 -4.16 -6.54
C THR A 206 1.28 -4.76 -7.56
N ALA A 207 2.59 -4.54 -7.34
CA ALA A 207 3.66 -5.07 -8.19
C ALA A 207 4.13 -6.48 -7.82
N LEU A 208 3.33 -7.24 -7.07
CA LEU A 208 3.67 -8.61 -6.68
C LEU A 208 3.90 -9.49 -7.90
N LYS A 209 5.01 -10.25 -7.90
CA LYS A 209 5.30 -11.26 -8.93
C LYS A 209 4.90 -12.66 -8.47
N THR A 210 5.01 -12.90 -7.18
CA THR A 210 4.70 -14.20 -6.56
C THR A 210 4.05 -13.98 -5.21
N ILE A 211 3.19 -14.90 -4.79
CA ILE A 211 2.66 -14.95 -3.43
C ILE A 211 2.49 -16.40 -2.99
N ASP A 212 2.90 -16.69 -1.76
CA ASP A 212 2.64 -17.94 -1.07
C ASP A 212 1.58 -17.72 0.01
N ILE A 213 0.42 -18.40 -0.12
CA ILE A 213 -0.74 -18.21 0.77
C ILE A 213 -0.87 -19.46 1.64
N PRO A 214 -0.51 -19.37 2.94
CA PRO A 214 -0.49 -20.52 3.83
C PRO A 214 -1.87 -21.15 4.04
N GLY A 215 -1.91 -22.43 4.36
CA GLY A 215 -3.15 -23.19 4.55
C GLY A 215 -4.00 -22.74 5.74
N SER A 216 -3.43 -21.99 6.67
CA SER A 216 -4.18 -21.33 7.74
C SER A 216 -5.17 -20.26 7.23
N VAL A 217 -4.96 -19.71 6.02
CA VAL A 217 -5.87 -18.79 5.35
C VAL A 217 -7.06 -19.57 4.79
N PHE A 218 -8.19 -19.54 5.47
CA PHE A 218 -9.39 -20.25 5.00
C PHE A 218 -10.16 -19.45 3.92
N GLN A 219 -9.95 -18.14 3.81
CA GLN A 219 -10.63 -17.27 2.85
C GLN A 219 -9.73 -16.22 2.24
N ILE A 220 -9.69 -16.17 0.91
CA ILE A 220 -9.16 -15.06 0.12
C ILE A 220 -10.35 -14.16 -0.22
N GLY A 221 -10.26 -12.87 0.14
CA GLY A 221 -11.33 -11.87 -0.02
C GLY A 221 -11.65 -11.55 -1.48
N GLU A 222 -12.73 -10.81 -1.70
CA GLU A 222 -13.03 -10.24 -3.00
C GLU A 222 -11.93 -9.23 -3.37
N ASP A 223 -11.59 -9.14 -4.65
CA ASP A 223 -10.58 -8.25 -5.23
C ASP A 223 -9.20 -8.32 -4.57
N ALA A 224 -8.90 -9.33 -3.74
CA ALA A 224 -7.72 -9.36 -2.87
C ALA A 224 -6.39 -9.16 -3.61
N PHE A 225 -6.25 -9.64 -4.84
CA PHE A 225 -5.11 -9.50 -5.74
C PHE A 225 -5.54 -9.06 -7.14
N ALA A 226 -6.72 -8.40 -7.27
CA ALA A 226 -7.18 -7.89 -8.54
C ALA A 226 -6.15 -6.89 -9.11
N ASP A 227 -6.02 -6.85 -10.43
CA ASP A 227 -5.11 -5.97 -11.16
C ASP A 227 -3.62 -6.06 -10.79
N CYS A 228 -3.22 -7.12 -10.08
CA CYS A 228 -1.80 -7.44 -9.89
C CYS A 228 -1.18 -7.93 -11.21
N LYS A 229 -1.04 -7.05 -12.19
CA LYS A 229 -0.63 -7.38 -13.58
C LYS A 229 0.74 -8.04 -13.69
N LYS A 230 1.58 -7.99 -12.64
CA LYS A 230 2.89 -8.66 -12.58
C LYS A 230 2.84 -10.01 -11.87
N LEU A 231 1.69 -10.42 -11.30
CA LEU A 231 1.56 -11.65 -10.53
C LEU A 231 1.52 -12.88 -11.44
N GLN A 232 2.61 -13.62 -11.48
CA GLN A 232 2.82 -14.77 -12.36
C GLN A 232 2.69 -16.13 -11.65
N LYS A 233 2.87 -16.16 -10.32
CA LYS A 233 2.82 -17.40 -9.54
C LYS A 233 2.12 -17.18 -8.21
N VAL A 234 1.13 -18.04 -7.94
CA VAL A 234 0.42 -18.11 -6.67
C VAL A 234 0.49 -19.54 -6.18
N THR A 235 0.94 -19.74 -4.94
CA THR A 235 0.84 -21.02 -4.24
C THR A 235 -0.32 -20.96 -3.28
N LEU A 236 -1.31 -21.85 -3.47
CA LEU A 236 -2.45 -22.03 -2.57
C LEU A 236 -2.25 -23.35 -1.81
N HIS A 237 -2.10 -23.28 -0.49
CA HIS A 237 -1.96 -24.47 0.34
C HIS A 237 -3.31 -25.08 0.74
N GLU A 238 -3.29 -26.36 1.13
CA GLU A 238 -4.47 -27.04 1.68
C GLU A 238 -4.96 -26.31 2.95
N GLY A 239 -6.29 -26.21 3.13
CA GLY A 239 -6.94 -25.44 4.18
C GLY A 239 -7.72 -24.26 3.65
N ILE A 240 -7.35 -23.72 2.47
CA ILE A 240 -8.13 -22.67 1.82
C ILE A 240 -9.50 -23.22 1.40
N LYS A 241 -10.58 -22.57 1.82
CA LYS A 241 -11.97 -22.97 1.56
C LYS A 241 -12.66 -22.11 0.50
N LYS A 242 -12.31 -20.82 0.45
CA LYS A 242 -13.05 -19.83 -0.35
C LYS A 242 -12.05 -18.92 -1.10
N VAL A 243 -12.26 -18.79 -2.40
CA VAL A 243 -11.65 -17.77 -3.24
C VAL A 243 -12.75 -16.77 -3.63
N GLY A 244 -12.56 -15.50 -3.32
CA GLY A 244 -13.54 -14.44 -3.49
C GLY A 244 -13.79 -14.07 -4.96
N LYS A 245 -14.79 -13.21 -5.18
CA LYS A 245 -15.03 -12.58 -6.48
C LYS A 245 -13.80 -11.77 -6.88
N ASN A 246 -13.41 -11.84 -8.15
CA ASN A 246 -12.26 -11.12 -8.72
C ASN A 246 -10.93 -11.33 -7.95
N ALA A 247 -10.79 -12.34 -7.10
CA ALA A 247 -9.65 -12.45 -6.17
C ALA A 247 -8.28 -12.39 -6.86
N PHE A 248 -8.18 -12.91 -8.08
CA PHE A 248 -6.99 -12.88 -8.96
C PHE A 248 -7.36 -12.38 -10.37
N TYR A 249 -8.34 -11.46 -10.42
CA TYR A 249 -8.77 -10.85 -11.66
C TYR A 249 -7.64 -10.04 -12.29
N ASN A 250 -7.48 -10.15 -13.61
CA ASN A 250 -6.51 -9.38 -14.39
C ASN A 250 -5.05 -9.54 -13.89
N THR A 251 -4.66 -10.79 -13.57
CA THR A 251 -3.29 -11.15 -13.18
C THR A 251 -2.58 -11.91 -14.29
N SER A 252 -1.24 -11.88 -14.31
CA SER A 252 -0.42 -12.59 -15.31
C SER A 252 -0.11 -14.05 -14.94
N LEU A 253 -1.01 -14.74 -14.21
CA LEU A 253 -0.81 -16.14 -13.82
C LEU A 253 -0.63 -17.05 -15.03
N LYS A 254 0.40 -17.91 -15.00
CA LYS A 254 0.66 -18.91 -16.02
C LYS A 254 -0.01 -20.25 -15.71
N GLU A 255 -0.06 -20.58 -14.43
CA GLU A 255 -0.73 -21.78 -13.93
C GLU A 255 -1.30 -21.51 -12.52
N ILE A 256 -2.31 -22.30 -12.14
CA ILE A 256 -2.86 -22.31 -10.80
C ILE A 256 -3.30 -23.70 -10.39
N THR A 257 -3.00 -24.08 -9.15
CA THR A 257 -3.55 -25.28 -8.51
C THR A 257 -4.57 -24.88 -7.47
N ILE A 258 -5.80 -25.36 -7.64
CA ILE A 258 -6.88 -25.19 -6.66
C ILE A 258 -6.84 -26.37 -5.67
N PRO A 259 -6.55 -26.14 -4.38
CA PRO A 259 -6.46 -27.19 -3.36
C PRO A 259 -7.72 -28.03 -3.21
N SER A 260 -7.55 -29.24 -2.67
CA SER A 260 -8.67 -30.17 -2.45
C SER A 260 -9.70 -29.64 -1.45
N THR A 261 -9.30 -28.75 -0.58
CA THR A 261 -10.13 -28.14 0.46
C THR A 261 -11.06 -27.01 -0.03
N VAL A 262 -10.88 -26.51 -1.26
CA VAL A 262 -11.68 -25.41 -1.79
C VAL A 262 -13.11 -25.85 -2.07
N THR A 263 -14.08 -25.10 -1.55
CA THR A 263 -15.52 -25.35 -1.71
C THR A 263 -16.26 -24.23 -2.41
N LYS A 264 -15.61 -23.07 -2.60
CA LYS A 264 -16.18 -21.91 -3.30
C LYS A 264 -15.13 -21.21 -4.16
N LEU A 265 -15.48 -21.00 -5.44
CA LEU A 265 -14.80 -20.11 -6.36
C LEU A 265 -15.74 -18.96 -6.71
N GLY A 266 -15.28 -17.72 -6.54
CA GLY A 266 -16.06 -16.51 -6.80
C GLY A 266 -16.17 -16.17 -8.29
N LYS A 267 -17.12 -15.31 -8.65
CA LYS A 267 -17.25 -14.75 -10.01
C LYS A 267 -15.92 -14.11 -10.41
N ASN A 268 -15.47 -14.34 -11.65
CA ASN A 268 -14.25 -13.78 -12.25
C ASN A 268 -12.96 -14.07 -11.44
N ALA A 269 -12.92 -15.09 -10.58
CA ALA A 269 -11.82 -15.26 -9.63
C ALA A 269 -10.42 -15.30 -10.28
N PHE A 270 -10.31 -15.78 -11.52
CA PHE A 270 -9.08 -15.87 -12.32
C PHE A 270 -9.30 -15.36 -13.77
N ARG A 271 -10.27 -14.45 -13.95
CA ARG A 271 -10.58 -13.89 -15.26
C ARG A 271 -9.51 -12.88 -15.67
N TRP A 272 -9.16 -12.90 -16.95
CA TRP A 272 -8.39 -11.85 -17.62
C TRP A 272 -9.34 -10.96 -18.44
N GLU A 273 -9.13 -9.65 -18.44
CA GLU A 273 -10.05 -8.70 -19.10
C GLU A 273 -9.52 -8.11 -20.40
N SER A 274 -8.20 -8.12 -20.61
CA SER A 274 -7.61 -7.52 -21.81
C SER A 274 -8.06 -8.21 -23.12
N THR A 275 -8.07 -7.47 -24.21
CA THR A 275 -8.20 -7.98 -25.57
C THR A 275 -7.05 -8.90 -25.97
N GLU A 276 -5.92 -8.83 -25.26
CA GLU A 276 -4.83 -9.79 -25.40
C GLU A 276 -5.17 -11.12 -24.72
N LYS A 277 -4.62 -12.21 -25.27
CA LYS A 277 -4.83 -13.55 -24.69
C LYS A 277 -4.28 -13.62 -23.27
N SER A 278 -5.08 -14.17 -22.35
CA SER A 278 -4.66 -14.49 -20.98
C SER A 278 -3.34 -15.28 -20.98
N SER A 279 -2.49 -15.06 -19.96
CA SER A 279 -1.28 -15.86 -19.76
C SER A 279 -1.54 -17.25 -19.18
N LEU A 280 -2.76 -17.51 -18.65
CA LEU A 280 -3.12 -18.74 -17.95
C LEU A 280 -3.23 -19.93 -18.91
N LYS A 281 -2.28 -20.86 -18.85
CA LYS A 281 -2.18 -22.05 -19.73
C LYS A 281 -2.62 -23.34 -19.02
N LYS A 282 -2.58 -23.36 -17.70
CA LYS A 282 -2.83 -24.59 -16.94
C LYS A 282 -3.58 -24.31 -15.66
N VAL A 283 -4.66 -25.05 -15.45
CA VAL A 283 -5.41 -25.07 -14.18
C VAL A 283 -5.46 -26.50 -13.67
N VAL A 284 -5.18 -26.69 -12.39
CA VAL A 284 -5.29 -27.99 -11.73
C VAL A 284 -6.31 -27.87 -10.60
N ILE A 285 -7.46 -28.46 -10.75
CA ILE A 285 -8.52 -28.48 -9.73
C ILE A 285 -8.45 -29.80 -8.97
N ARG A 286 -7.90 -29.81 -7.76
CA ARG A 286 -7.82 -31.00 -6.90
C ARG A 286 -9.12 -31.24 -6.13
N SER A 287 -9.89 -30.19 -5.89
CA SER A 287 -11.15 -30.29 -5.13
C SER A 287 -12.18 -31.17 -5.84
N LYS A 288 -12.77 -32.11 -5.11
CA LYS A 288 -13.94 -32.93 -5.51
C LYS A 288 -15.25 -32.33 -5.00
N ASN A 289 -15.22 -31.23 -4.26
CA ASN A 289 -16.35 -30.70 -3.51
C ASN A 289 -16.53 -29.19 -3.64
N ILE A 290 -16.41 -28.66 -4.86
CA ILE A 290 -16.73 -27.25 -5.11
C ILE A 290 -18.25 -27.12 -5.17
N LYS A 291 -18.84 -26.60 -4.08
CA LYS A 291 -20.30 -26.44 -3.93
C LYS A 291 -20.83 -25.17 -4.57
N LYS A 292 -19.99 -24.13 -4.69
CA LYS A 292 -20.38 -22.83 -5.24
C LYS A 292 -19.37 -22.39 -6.31
N TRP A 293 -19.84 -22.35 -7.54
CA TRP A 293 -19.12 -21.82 -8.68
C TRP A 293 -19.66 -20.43 -9.02
N GLY A 294 -18.79 -19.46 -9.13
CA GLY A 294 -19.10 -18.17 -9.73
C GLY A 294 -19.14 -18.28 -11.25
N THR A 295 -19.72 -17.28 -11.89
CA THR A 295 -19.65 -17.14 -13.34
C THR A 295 -18.27 -16.60 -13.75
N MET A 296 -17.82 -16.97 -14.97
CA MET A 296 -16.58 -16.45 -15.58
C MET A 296 -15.33 -16.69 -14.71
N VAL A 297 -15.27 -17.77 -13.92
CA VAL A 297 -14.14 -18.03 -12.99
C VAL A 297 -12.80 -18.00 -13.72
N PHE A 298 -12.74 -18.56 -14.92
CA PHE A 298 -11.57 -18.58 -15.83
C PHE A 298 -11.88 -17.88 -17.16
N GLY A 299 -12.79 -16.90 -17.16
CA GLY A 299 -13.24 -16.23 -18.39
C GLY A 299 -12.15 -15.48 -19.13
N ALA A 300 -12.33 -15.23 -20.43
CA ALA A 300 -11.37 -14.61 -21.34
C ALA A 300 -10.02 -15.33 -21.36
N THR A 301 -10.07 -16.66 -21.39
CA THR A 301 -8.89 -17.53 -21.41
C THR A 301 -8.43 -17.85 -22.83
N ARG A 302 -7.26 -18.45 -22.92
CA ARG A 302 -6.65 -18.91 -24.16
C ARG A 302 -7.34 -20.18 -24.69
N ASP A 303 -7.31 -20.34 -26.00
CA ASP A 303 -7.71 -21.55 -26.71
C ASP A 303 -6.86 -22.79 -26.37
N ASP A 304 -5.59 -22.61 -25.95
CA ASP A 304 -4.66 -23.66 -25.53
C ASP A 304 -4.70 -23.96 -24.01
N LEU A 305 -5.67 -23.43 -23.27
CA LEU A 305 -5.83 -23.70 -21.83
C LEU A 305 -6.13 -25.18 -21.59
N VAL A 306 -5.42 -25.78 -20.64
CA VAL A 306 -5.69 -27.14 -20.15
C VAL A 306 -6.13 -27.10 -18.70
N ILE A 307 -7.31 -27.64 -18.42
CA ILE A 307 -7.87 -27.75 -17.05
C ILE A 307 -7.88 -29.22 -16.64
N TYR A 308 -7.09 -29.55 -15.64
CA TYR A 308 -7.11 -30.86 -15.00
C TYR A 308 -8.13 -30.88 -13.86
N VAL A 309 -9.02 -31.86 -13.87
CA VAL A 309 -10.05 -32.04 -12.85
C VAL A 309 -10.03 -33.47 -12.29
N PRO A 310 -10.56 -33.75 -11.11
CA PRO A 310 -10.70 -35.12 -10.60
C PRO A 310 -11.47 -35.98 -11.59
N LYS A 311 -10.98 -37.18 -11.89
CA LYS A 311 -11.60 -38.08 -12.88
C LYS A 311 -13.08 -38.33 -12.57
N SER A 312 -13.41 -38.52 -11.29
CA SER A 312 -14.77 -38.75 -10.81
C SER A 312 -15.71 -37.54 -10.93
N LYS A 313 -15.17 -36.34 -11.19
CA LYS A 313 -15.93 -35.09 -11.32
C LYS A 313 -15.83 -34.49 -12.74
N LYS A 314 -15.18 -35.19 -13.68
CA LYS A 314 -14.93 -34.64 -15.01
C LYS A 314 -16.21 -34.16 -15.69
N ALA A 315 -17.21 -35.02 -15.83
CA ALA A 315 -18.46 -34.69 -16.52
C ALA A 315 -19.21 -33.53 -15.87
N GLU A 316 -19.32 -33.54 -14.53
CA GLU A 316 -19.97 -32.48 -13.75
C GLU A 316 -19.24 -31.13 -13.93
N TYR A 317 -17.92 -31.10 -13.74
CA TYR A 317 -17.13 -29.86 -13.79
C TYR A 317 -17.00 -29.34 -15.23
N GLU A 318 -16.90 -30.23 -16.22
CA GLU A 318 -16.90 -29.83 -17.62
C GLU A 318 -18.20 -29.13 -18.03
N LYS A 319 -19.35 -29.67 -17.62
CA LYS A 319 -20.65 -29.04 -17.84
C LYS A 319 -20.69 -27.64 -17.24
N ILE A 320 -20.29 -27.46 -15.97
CA ILE A 320 -20.27 -26.17 -15.28
C ILE A 320 -19.31 -25.20 -15.96
N LEU A 321 -18.09 -25.64 -16.25
CA LEU A 321 -17.06 -24.78 -16.82
C LEU A 321 -17.44 -24.27 -18.21
N ARG A 322 -18.08 -25.08 -19.05
CA ARG A 322 -18.53 -24.67 -20.39
C ARG A 322 -19.80 -23.81 -20.35
N SER A 323 -20.74 -24.09 -19.47
CA SER A 323 -22.03 -23.37 -19.43
C SER A 323 -21.97 -22.00 -18.77
N THR A 324 -21.13 -21.82 -17.75
CA THR A 324 -21.17 -20.61 -16.91
C THR A 324 -19.85 -19.80 -16.91
N ASN A 325 -18.78 -20.37 -17.47
CA ASN A 325 -17.44 -19.79 -17.26
C ASN A 325 -16.81 -19.15 -18.48
N GLY A 326 -17.53 -19.06 -19.62
CA GLY A 326 -16.99 -18.40 -20.83
C GLY A 326 -15.67 -18.98 -21.28
N LEU A 327 -15.43 -20.28 -21.06
CA LEU A 327 -14.25 -20.96 -21.56
C LEU A 327 -14.29 -20.99 -23.08
N ASP A 328 -13.13 -20.77 -23.68
CA ASP A 328 -12.95 -21.01 -25.09
C ASP A 328 -13.33 -22.48 -25.42
N PHE A 329 -14.00 -22.67 -26.54
CA PHE A 329 -14.43 -24.00 -27.00
C PHE A 329 -13.26 -24.98 -27.14
N HIS A 330 -12.07 -24.47 -27.47
CA HIS A 330 -10.86 -25.25 -27.64
C HIS A 330 -10.15 -25.61 -26.32
N ALA A 331 -10.53 -24.99 -25.21
CA ALA A 331 -9.94 -25.33 -23.90
C ALA A 331 -10.16 -26.82 -23.56
N LYS A 332 -9.07 -27.52 -23.20
CA LYS A 332 -9.10 -28.97 -22.91
C LYS A 332 -9.40 -29.21 -21.43
N ILE A 333 -10.37 -30.11 -21.15
CA ILE A 333 -10.69 -30.57 -19.80
C ILE A 333 -10.31 -32.03 -19.65
N VAL A 334 -9.35 -32.30 -18.78
CA VAL A 334 -8.71 -33.62 -18.61
C VAL A 334 -9.01 -34.18 -17.22
N GLY A 335 -9.64 -35.36 -17.17
CA GLY A 335 -9.84 -36.10 -15.92
C GLY A 335 -8.54 -36.75 -15.45
N LYS A 336 -8.14 -36.53 -14.18
CA LYS A 336 -6.92 -37.09 -13.59
C LYS A 336 -7.24 -37.80 -12.27
N LYS A 337 -6.56 -38.92 -12.00
CA LYS A 337 -6.52 -39.57 -10.68
C LYS A 337 -5.44 -38.88 -9.84
N TRP A 338 -5.77 -38.46 -8.63
CA TRP A 338 -4.83 -37.89 -7.65
C TRP A 338 -4.81 -38.79 -6.44
#